data_aa2e61dbade4fd2b0dda7004395b2432
#
_entry.id   aa2e61dbade4fd2b0dda7004395b2432
#
_cell.length_a   1.000
_cell.length_b   1.000
_cell.length_c   1.000
_cell.angle_alpha   90.00
_cell.angle_beta   90.00
_cell.angle_gamma   90.00
#
_symmetry.space_group_name_H-M   'P 1'
#
loop_
_entity.id
_entity.type
_entity.pdbx_description
1 polymer ?
#
loop_
_entity_poly.entity_id
_entity_poly.type
_entity_poly.pdbx_seq_one_letter_code
_entity_poly.pdbx_strand_id
1 'polypeptide(L)'
;MRDFQIRELSRIAELAQPSVTNHLNALLKENLIIKEKKGIYPTFRANREDEMFKFYKKMDTLLMLKQTGFLDYIYDSCMPDSIILFGSASKGEDIAESDIDIFVQSPDKKLSLEKYEKTLNRKITLLFEENFSRLSKELKNNLLNGIILRGYLKAF
;
A
#
# COMPACT_ATOMS: atom_id res chain seq x y z
N MET A 1 6.76 -14.43 -5.53
CA MET A 1 5.88 -13.73 -6.52
C MET A 1 5.04 -14.78 -7.20
N ARG A 2 3.73 -14.60 -7.28
CA ARG A 2 2.80 -15.58 -7.85
C ARG A 2 2.56 -15.29 -9.33
N ASP A 3 2.63 -16.35 -10.16
CA ASP A 3 2.27 -16.32 -11.57
C ASP A 3 0.85 -16.84 -11.73
N PHE A 4 0.09 -16.27 -12.64
CA PHE A 4 -1.30 -16.63 -12.90
C PHE A 4 -1.51 -17.05 -14.35
N GLN A 5 -2.39 -18.02 -14.57
CA GLN A 5 -2.90 -18.39 -15.90
C GLN A 5 -4.25 -17.71 -16.17
N ILE A 6 -4.61 -17.56 -17.45
CA ILE A 6 -5.88 -16.92 -17.86
C ILE A 6 -7.10 -17.59 -17.21
N ARG A 7 -7.12 -18.93 -17.13
CA ARG A 7 -8.23 -19.66 -16.50
C ARG A 7 -8.38 -19.35 -15.01
N GLU A 8 -7.27 -19.20 -14.30
CA GLU A 8 -7.26 -18.84 -12.89
C GLU A 8 -7.75 -17.42 -12.69
N LEU A 9 -7.24 -16.47 -13.47
CA LEU A 9 -7.69 -15.08 -13.44
C LEU A 9 -9.18 -14.94 -13.79
N SER A 10 -9.67 -15.73 -14.75
CA SER A 10 -11.10 -15.77 -15.11
C SER A 10 -11.98 -16.17 -13.94
N ARG A 11 -11.56 -17.13 -13.11
CA ARG A 11 -12.29 -17.54 -11.90
C ARG A 11 -12.23 -16.47 -10.80
N ILE A 12 -11.04 -15.89 -10.57
CA ILE A 12 -10.84 -14.88 -9.52
C ILE A 12 -11.61 -13.60 -9.84
N ALA A 13 -11.59 -13.16 -11.11
CA ALA A 13 -12.25 -11.93 -11.54
C ALA A 13 -13.72 -12.12 -11.91
N GLU A 14 -14.22 -13.37 -11.90
CA GLU A 14 -15.58 -13.71 -12.34
C GLU A 14 -15.92 -13.23 -13.76
N LEU A 15 -14.92 -13.23 -14.65
CA LEU A 15 -15.00 -12.77 -16.03
C LEU A 15 -14.80 -13.91 -17.01
N ALA A 16 -15.41 -13.80 -18.20
CA ALA A 16 -15.14 -14.73 -19.30
C ALA A 16 -13.68 -14.63 -19.78
N GLN A 17 -13.07 -15.75 -20.19
CA GLN A 17 -11.67 -15.79 -20.63
C GLN A 17 -11.32 -14.77 -21.73
N PRO A 18 -12.18 -14.53 -22.77
CA PRO A 18 -11.90 -13.49 -23.76
C PRO A 18 -11.78 -12.09 -23.16
N SER A 19 -12.65 -11.77 -22.18
CA SER A 19 -12.59 -10.48 -21.48
C SER A 19 -11.28 -10.35 -20.67
N VAL A 20 -10.89 -11.39 -19.92
CA VAL A 20 -9.60 -11.43 -19.20
C VAL A 20 -8.45 -11.24 -20.18
N THR A 21 -8.47 -11.91 -21.33
CA THR A 21 -7.43 -11.78 -22.35
C THR A 21 -7.31 -10.33 -22.86
N ASN A 22 -8.43 -9.65 -23.09
CA ASN A 22 -8.43 -8.26 -23.51
C ASN A 22 -7.83 -7.34 -22.43
N HIS A 23 -8.21 -7.53 -21.17
CA HIS A 23 -7.62 -6.76 -20.06
C HIS A 23 -6.13 -7.03 -19.89
N LEU A 24 -5.69 -8.29 -19.98
CA LEU A 24 -4.27 -8.64 -19.91
C LEU A 24 -3.47 -8.00 -21.05
N ASN A 25 -4.02 -7.95 -22.27
CA ASN A 25 -3.37 -7.31 -23.41
C ASN A 25 -3.23 -5.78 -23.18
N ALA A 26 -4.24 -5.13 -22.61
CA ALA A 26 -4.16 -3.73 -22.22
C ALA A 26 -3.07 -3.49 -21.17
N LEU A 27 -3.05 -4.29 -20.09
CA LEU A 27 -2.04 -4.18 -19.05
C LEU A 27 -0.62 -4.48 -19.54
N LEU A 28 -0.46 -5.42 -20.48
CA LEU A 28 0.83 -5.69 -21.13
C LEU A 28 1.30 -4.50 -21.96
N LYS A 29 0.38 -3.84 -22.70
CA LYS A 29 0.70 -2.66 -23.50
C LYS A 29 1.18 -1.50 -22.64
N GLU A 30 0.65 -1.38 -21.43
CA GLU A 30 1.06 -0.39 -20.43
C GLU A 30 2.25 -0.84 -19.58
N ASN A 31 2.84 -2.01 -19.85
CA ASN A 31 3.98 -2.57 -19.12
C ASN A 31 3.71 -2.86 -17.62
N LEU A 32 2.45 -2.88 -17.20
CA LEU A 32 2.05 -3.11 -15.80
C LEU A 32 2.16 -4.57 -15.37
N ILE A 33 2.16 -5.50 -16.34
CA ILE A 33 2.34 -6.93 -16.11
C ILE A 33 3.37 -7.50 -17.08
N ILE A 34 3.94 -8.63 -16.72
CA ILE A 34 4.90 -9.40 -17.52
C ILE A 34 4.23 -10.71 -17.92
N LYS A 35 4.36 -11.08 -19.21
CA LYS A 35 3.95 -12.37 -19.75
C LYS A 35 5.17 -13.27 -19.87
N GLU A 36 5.11 -14.45 -19.27
CA GLU A 36 6.16 -15.47 -19.36
C GLU A 36 5.56 -16.75 -19.91
N LYS A 37 6.38 -17.55 -20.62
CA LYS A 37 6.00 -18.87 -21.10
C LYS A 37 6.72 -19.91 -20.23
N LYS A 38 6.05 -20.30 -19.13
CA LYS A 38 6.50 -21.40 -18.27
C LYS A 38 5.66 -22.65 -18.60
N GLY A 39 6.19 -23.53 -19.46
CA GLY A 39 5.48 -24.74 -19.91
C GLY A 39 4.57 -24.48 -21.13
N ILE A 40 3.41 -25.17 -21.18
CA ILE A 40 2.50 -25.17 -22.34
C ILE A 40 1.69 -23.87 -22.42
N TYR A 41 1.29 -23.31 -21.26
CA TYR A 41 0.42 -22.15 -21.18
C TYR A 41 1.18 -20.89 -20.72
N PRO A 42 0.85 -19.72 -21.26
CA PRO A 42 1.44 -18.47 -20.78
C PRO A 42 0.98 -18.17 -19.36
N THR A 43 1.88 -17.60 -18.57
CA THR A 43 1.62 -17.06 -17.24
C THR A 43 1.83 -15.55 -17.22
N PHE A 44 1.17 -14.89 -16.30
CA PHE A 44 1.20 -13.45 -16.13
C PHE A 44 1.51 -13.10 -14.68
N ARG A 45 2.35 -12.10 -14.50
CA ARG A 45 2.67 -11.57 -13.18
C ARG A 45 2.78 -10.05 -13.20
N ALA A 46 2.63 -9.42 -12.05
CA ALA A 46 2.82 -7.99 -11.90
C ALA A 46 4.25 -7.57 -12.27
N ASN A 47 4.40 -6.47 -13.00
CA ASN A 47 5.69 -5.84 -13.27
C ASN A 47 6.04 -4.86 -12.14
N ARG A 48 6.57 -5.39 -11.04
CA ARG A 48 6.82 -4.63 -9.81
C ARG A 48 7.98 -3.64 -9.91
N GLU A 49 8.79 -3.75 -10.93
CA GLU A 49 9.89 -2.81 -11.20
C GLU A 49 9.43 -1.58 -11.98
N ASP A 50 8.25 -1.65 -12.58
CA ASP A 50 7.68 -0.56 -13.35
C ASP A 50 7.19 0.58 -12.44
N GLU A 51 7.57 1.81 -12.76
CA GLU A 51 7.24 2.99 -11.96
C GLU A 51 5.75 3.31 -11.94
N MET A 52 5.03 3.06 -13.06
CA MET A 52 3.58 3.25 -13.11
C MET A 52 2.85 2.19 -12.29
N PHE A 53 3.36 0.93 -12.28
CA PHE A 53 2.81 -0.10 -11.40
C PHE A 53 2.96 0.29 -9.93
N LYS A 54 4.15 0.75 -9.50
CA LYS A 54 4.38 1.25 -8.13
C LYS A 54 3.48 2.44 -7.80
N PHE A 55 3.33 3.36 -8.76
CA PHE A 55 2.45 4.51 -8.61
C PHE A 55 0.99 4.10 -8.38
N TYR A 56 0.43 3.19 -9.20
CA TYR A 56 -0.93 2.70 -9.02
C TYR A 56 -1.11 1.98 -7.68
N LYS A 57 -0.16 1.15 -7.28
CA LYS A 57 -0.20 0.50 -5.95
C LYS A 57 -0.22 1.51 -4.80
N LYS A 58 0.63 2.51 -4.87
CA LYS A 58 0.65 3.59 -3.89
C LYS A 58 -0.69 4.33 -3.83
N MET A 59 -1.24 4.68 -4.98
CA MET A 59 -2.55 5.34 -5.07
C MET A 59 -3.68 4.48 -4.51
N ASP A 60 -3.67 3.18 -4.78
CA ASP A 60 -4.63 2.23 -4.22
C ASP A 60 -4.56 2.20 -2.68
N THR A 61 -3.36 2.09 -2.11
CA THR A 61 -3.15 2.13 -0.65
C THR A 61 -3.68 3.44 -0.04
N LEU A 62 -3.39 4.59 -0.66
CA LEU A 62 -3.87 5.90 -0.18
C LEU A 62 -5.40 5.99 -0.23
N LEU A 63 -6.00 5.53 -1.32
CA LEU A 63 -7.45 5.52 -1.50
C LEU A 63 -8.12 4.61 -0.45
N MET A 64 -7.61 3.41 -0.25
CA MET A 64 -8.11 2.46 0.74
C MET A 64 -8.02 3.02 2.18
N LEU A 65 -6.89 3.61 2.57
CA LEU A 65 -6.74 4.26 3.87
C LEU A 65 -7.76 5.39 4.08
N LYS A 66 -8.05 6.16 3.03
CA LYS A 66 -9.03 7.25 3.09
C LYS A 66 -10.46 6.72 3.19
N GLN A 67 -10.83 5.74 2.37
CA GLN A 67 -12.19 5.20 2.30
C GLN A 67 -12.62 4.42 3.54
N THR A 68 -11.69 3.79 4.25
CA THR A 68 -11.99 3.02 5.46
C THR A 68 -12.38 3.91 6.66
N GLY A 69 -12.14 5.22 6.60
CA GLY A 69 -12.28 6.12 7.75
C GLY A 69 -11.17 5.97 8.80
N PHE A 70 -10.11 5.23 8.47
CA PHE A 70 -8.97 5.01 9.38
C PHE A 70 -8.29 6.32 9.80
N LEU A 71 -8.07 7.22 8.85
CA LEU A 71 -7.40 8.49 9.12
C LEU A 71 -8.20 9.40 10.06
N ASP A 72 -9.53 9.41 9.92
CA ASP A 72 -10.41 10.17 10.80
C ASP A 72 -10.41 9.56 12.20
N TYR A 73 -10.45 8.23 12.31
CA TYR A 73 -10.34 7.53 13.60
C TYR A 73 -9.04 7.86 14.35
N ILE A 74 -7.87 7.84 13.67
CA ILE A 74 -6.59 8.21 14.28
C ILE A 74 -6.63 9.68 14.72
N TYR A 75 -7.12 10.56 13.85
CA TYR A 75 -7.17 11.99 14.14
C TYR A 75 -8.05 12.31 15.36
N ASP A 76 -9.27 11.78 15.40
CA ASP A 76 -10.21 12.00 16.49
C ASP A 76 -9.73 11.38 17.82
N SER A 77 -9.00 10.28 17.72
CA SER A 77 -8.46 9.60 18.89
C SER A 77 -7.22 10.27 19.48
N CYS A 78 -6.30 10.76 18.66
CA CYS A 78 -4.96 11.19 19.08
C CYS A 78 -4.73 12.70 18.92
N MET A 79 -5.52 13.40 18.10
CA MET A 79 -5.29 14.81 17.70
C MET A 79 -3.84 15.08 17.30
N PRO A 80 -3.27 14.27 16.38
CA PRO A 80 -1.86 14.36 16.05
C PRO A 80 -1.53 15.59 15.22
N ASP A 81 -0.29 16.07 15.33
CA ASP A 81 0.24 17.11 14.44
C ASP A 81 0.34 16.60 13.00
N SER A 82 0.74 15.37 12.82
CA SER A 82 0.80 14.70 11.51
C SER A 82 0.53 13.20 11.57
N ILE A 83 0.01 12.65 10.45
CA ILE A 83 -0.12 11.24 10.17
C ILE A 83 0.63 10.99 8.86
N ILE A 84 1.62 10.09 8.87
CA ILE A 84 2.51 9.84 7.72
C ILE A 84 2.53 8.36 7.38
N LEU A 85 2.24 8.02 6.12
CA LEU A 85 2.52 6.71 5.55
C LEU A 85 4.00 6.64 5.18
N PHE A 86 4.72 5.63 5.68
CA PHE A 86 6.13 5.43 5.36
C PHE A 86 6.42 3.96 5.02
N GLY A 87 7.69 3.59 4.90
CA GLY A 87 8.07 2.22 4.54
C GLY A 87 7.74 1.85 3.09
N SER A 88 7.60 0.55 2.82
CA SER A 88 7.43 0.03 1.46
C SER A 88 6.10 0.44 0.82
N ALA A 89 5.03 0.57 1.60
CA ALA A 89 3.71 0.96 1.12
C ALA A 89 3.69 2.40 0.58
N SER A 90 4.47 3.32 1.17
CA SER A 90 4.61 4.69 0.68
C SER A 90 5.29 4.79 -0.68
N LYS A 91 6.04 3.76 -1.08
CA LYS A 91 6.76 3.66 -2.35
C LYS A 91 6.02 2.79 -3.39
N GLY A 92 5.00 2.03 -2.99
CA GLY A 92 4.34 1.02 -3.83
C GLY A 92 5.18 -0.24 -4.02
N GLU A 93 6.16 -0.49 -3.16
CA GLU A 93 7.08 -1.63 -3.19
C GLU A 93 6.66 -2.78 -2.27
N ASP A 94 5.63 -2.57 -1.47
CA ASP A 94 5.08 -3.53 -0.52
C ASP A 94 4.60 -4.83 -1.20
N ILE A 95 4.59 -5.91 -0.45
CA ILE A 95 4.00 -7.20 -0.85
C ILE A 95 2.72 -7.46 -0.06
N ALA A 96 1.98 -8.52 -0.40
CA ALA A 96 0.70 -8.84 0.26
C ALA A 96 0.85 -9.06 1.77
N GLU A 97 1.99 -9.56 2.20
CA GLU A 97 2.34 -9.83 3.59
C GLU A 97 2.99 -8.64 4.31
N SER A 98 3.26 -7.53 3.61
CA SER A 98 3.85 -6.33 4.22
C SER A 98 2.82 -5.59 5.07
N ASP A 99 3.25 -5.10 6.21
CA ASP A 99 2.46 -4.20 7.04
C ASP A 99 2.29 -2.82 6.36
N ILE A 100 1.30 -2.09 6.81
CA ILE A 100 1.14 -0.67 6.48
C ILE A 100 1.74 0.14 7.62
N ASP A 101 2.88 0.77 7.39
CA ASP A 101 3.61 1.53 8.39
C ASP A 101 3.10 2.97 8.45
N ILE A 102 2.55 3.37 9.60
CA ILE A 102 1.99 4.69 9.84
C ILE A 102 2.69 5.35 11.03
N PHE A 103 3.24 6.51 10.81
CA PHE A 103 3.74 7.37 11.87
C PHE A 103 2.64 8.35 12.32
N VAL A 104 2.50 8.50 13.63
CA VAL A 104 1.53 9.41 14.25
C VAL A 104 2.30 10.34 15.18
N GLN A 105 2.37 11.62 14.84
CA GLN A 105 3.07 12.62 15.66
C GLN A 105 2.18 13.05 16.83
N SER A 106 2.14 12.24 17.87
CA SER A 106 1.39 12.46 19.11
C SER A 106 1.95 11.55 20.23
N PRO A 107 1.51 11.74 21.49
CA PRO A 107 1.74 10.77 22.55
C PRO A 107 1.24 9.38 22.16
N ASP A 108 1.92 8.35 22.65
CA ASP A 108 1.50 6.96 22.43
C ASP A 108 0.10 6.70 23.00
N LYS A 109 -0.74 6.06 22.19
CA LYS A 109 -2.11 5.71 22.56
C LYS A 109 -2.48 4.32 22.05
N LYS A 110 -3.05 3.52 22.93
CA LYS A 110 -3.57 2.20 22.55
C LYS A 110 -4.85 2.38 21.71
N LEU A 111 -4.82 1.90 20.48
CA LEU A 111 -5.93 1.98 19.53
C LEU A 111 -6.37 0.59 19.09
N SER A 112 -7.65 0.44 18.75
CA SER A 112 -8.18 -0.80 18.17
C SER A 112 -8.14 -0.73 16.65
N LEU A 113 -7.27 -1.52 16.03
CA LEU A 113 -7.02 -1.50 14.58
C LEU A 113 -7.71 -2.65 13.84
N GLU A 114 -8.22 -3.65 14.54
CA GLU A 114 -8.74 -4.91 13.97
C GLU A 114 -9.77 -4.71 12.85
N LYS A 115 -10.67 -3.73 13.01
CA LYS A 115 -11.68 -3.40 11.99
C LYS A 115 -11.01 -2.95 10.68
N TYR A 116 -10.01 -2.10 10.78
CA TYR A 116 -9.32 -1.52 9.63
C TYR A 116 -8.39 -2.54 8.97
N GLU A 117 -7.65 -3.30 9.77
CA GLU A 117 -6.79 -4.38 9.30
C GLU A 117 -7.58 -5.45 8.54
N LYS A 118 -8.76 -5.80 9.05
CA LYS A 118 -9.67 -6.74 8.36
C LYS A 118 -10.16 -6.18 7.02
N THR A 119 -10.53 -4.89 6.96
CA THR A 119 -11.02 -4.26 5.73
C THR A 119 -9.89 -4.11 4.70
N LEU A 120 -8.69 -3.75 5.16
CA LEU A 120 -7.51 -3.60 4.31
C LEU A 120 -6.85 -4.94 3.97
N ASN A 121 -7.26 -6.02 4.65
CA ASN A 121 -6.62 -7.35 4.58
C ASN A 121 -5.11 -7.28 4.81
N ARG A 122 -4.66 -6.39 5.69
CA ARG A 122 -3.26 -6.13 6.02
C ARG A 122 -3.12 -5.63 7.46
N LYS A 123 -2.02 -5.94 8.09
CA LYS A 123 -1.67 -5.37 9.39
C LYS A 123 -1.29 -3.91 9.26
N ILE A 124 -1.56 -3.14 10.31
CA ILE A 124 -1.18 -1.74 10.43
C ILE A 124 -0.22 -1.62 11.61
N THR A 125 0.97 -1.13 11.34
CA THR A 125 1.96 -0.81 12.36
C THR A 125 1.93 0.68 12.64
N LEU A 126 1.58 1.07 13.88
CA LEU A 126 1.59 2.46 14.33
C LEU A 126 2.88 2.75 15.09
N LEU A 127 3.55 3.83 14.72
CA LEU A 127 4.69 4.39 15.43
C LEU A 127 4.32 5.77 15.96
N PHE A 128 4.35 5.94 17.27
CA PHE A 128 4.05 7.19 17.95
C PHE A 128 5.33 7.87 18.44
N GLU A 129 5.50 9.14 18.17
CA GLU A 129 6.49 10.02 18.79
C GLU A 129 6.06 11.49 18.62
N GLU A 130 5.98 12.22 19.73
CA GLU A 130 5.63 13.66 19.72
C GLU A 130 6.77 14.50 19.16
N ASN A 131 7.99 14.18 19.58
CA ASN A 131 9.16 14.99 19.27
C ASN A 131 10.01 14.32 18.18
N PHE A 132 9.89 14.85 16.96
CA PHE A 132 10.65 14.36 15.80
C PHE A 132 12.17 14.29 16.06
N SER A 133 12.72 15.17 16.92
CA SER A 133 14.15 15.17 17.21
C SER A 133 14.65 13.90 17.92
N ARG A 134 13.79 13.19 18.64
CA ARG A 134 14.11 11.93 19.35
C ARG A 134 14.24 10.72 18.45
N LEU A 135 13.72 10.80 17.24
CA LEU A 135 13.78 9.71 16.28
C LEU A 135 15.22 9.47 15.79
N SER A 136 15.54 8.23 15.46
CA SER A 136 16.81 7.88 14.82
C SER A 136 16.98 8.58 13.47
N LYS A 137 18.22 8.79 13.03
CA LYS A 137 18.51 9.41 11.72
C LYS A 137 17.86 8.64 10.56
N GLU A 138 17.88 7.32 10.63
CA GLU A 138 17.30 6.45 9.62
C GLU A 138 15.77 6.63 9.54
N LEU A 139 15.10 6.63 10.70
CA LEU A 139 13.65 6.81 10.76
C LEU A 139 13.23 8.21 10.31
N LYS A 140 13.98 9.25 10.69
CA LYS A 140 13.78 10.62 10.18
C LYS A 140 13.81 10.66 8.65
N ASN A 141 14.83 10.03 8.04
CA ASN A 141 14.91 9.95 6.59
C ASN A 141 13.71 9.22 5.97
N ASN A 142 13.29 8.12 6.57
CA ASN A 142 12.12 7.38 6.09
C ASN A 142 10.83 8.22 6.17
N LEU A 143 10.63 8.97 7.25
CA LEU A 143 9.46 9.83 7.41
C LEU A 143 9.47 11.05 6.50
N LEU A 144 10.64 11.68 6.29
CA LEU A 144 10.80 12.80 5.36
C LEU A 144 10.54 12.41 3.90
N ASN A 145 10.77 11.13 3.55
CA ASN A 145 10.46 10.56 2.24
C ASN A 145 9.11 9.80 2.22
N GLY A 146 8.34 9.90 3.30
CA GLY A 146 7.00 9.34 3.41
C GLY A 146 5.93 10.25 2.79
N ILE A 147 4.68 9.86 2.93
CA ILE A 147 3.53 10.59 2.42
C ILE A 147 2.72 11.11 3.61
N ILE A 148 2.59 12.44 3.72
CA ILE A 148 1.74 13.05 4.73
C ILE A 148 0.28 12.80 4.35
N LEU A 149 -0.42 12.01 5.18
CA LEU A 149 -1.82 11.68 4.99
C LEU A 149 -2.74 12.73 5.60
N ARG A 150 -2.31 13.37 6.71
CA ARG A 150 -3.05 14.45 7.39
C ARG A 150 -2.11 15.29 8.25
N GLY A 151 -2.42 16.58 8.36
CA GLY A 151 -1.64 17.52 9.16
C GLY A 151 -0.34 17.95 8.47
N TYR A 152 0.65 18.31 9.27
CA TYR A 152 1.99 18.67 8.80
C TYR A 152 3.05 18.20 9.80
N LEU A 153 4.19 17.75 9.29
CA LEU A 153 5.28 17.28 10.12
C LEU A 153 6.01 18.45 10.79
N LYS A 154 6.04 18.44 12.12
CA LYS A 154 6.88 19.35 12.92
C LYS A 154 8.26 18.71 13.08
N ALA A 155 9.20 19.08 12.22
CA ALA A 155 10.55 18.51 12.19
C ALA A 155 11.57 19.31 13.01
N PHE A 156 11.25 20.58 13.34
CA PHE A 156 12.09 21.54 14.04
C PHE A 156 11.32 22.25 15.15
#